data_5be481e1dd965053a28032c92aec3f6a
#
_entry.id   5be481e1dd965053a28032c92aec3f6a
#
_cell.length_a   1.000
_cell.length_b   1.000
_cell.length_c   1.000
_cell.angle_alpha   90.00
_cell.angle_beta   90.00
_cell.angle_gamma   90.00
#
_symmetry.space_group_name_H-M   'P 1'
#
loop_
_entity.id
_entity.type
_entity.pdbx_description
1 polymer ?
#
loop_
_entity_poly.entity_id
_entity_poly.type
_entity_poly.pdbx_seq_one_letter_code
_entity_poly.pdbx_strand_id
1 'polypeptide(L)'
;EINDIIYAGRDPVGVRPGFISLNGDQVFISSEAKSLIGIADNIMPFPPGSWWSSKDNEKFNKYFYCKPDIQTTDSNLNILHNIKNLLTDAVIKRLMSEREIGCLLSGGLDSSLISSIVAKNYPGDKLNTFSVGIEGSVDLEYAKTVADFIKSKHHSIQITERDFLDAIEVVIYNIESYDTTTVRASVGNYLVSKYIKENTDCKVIFNGDGSDEVCCGYLYLRNAPSSKELQLESERLVNELYFFDVLRSDRSISSNGLEARTPFLDKTFVKYYLSIPSELKVFNSKDRIEKHILRKAFDNGTYLPDDVLWRRKVAFSDGVSSQKKSWHKIIQNHVDSQISDEEFFKAKDSISHCTPLLKESYYYRKV
;
A
#
# COMPACT_ATOMS: atom_id res chain seq x y z
N GLU A 1 12.88 27.55 -0.65
CA GLU A 1 14.12 28.33 -0.86
C GLU A 1 14.39 29.22 0.34
N ILE A 2 15.61 29.19 0.88
CA ILE A 2 16.04 30.02 2.02
C ILE A 2 17.44 30.54 1.71
N ASN A 3 17.63 31.86 1.64
CA ASN A 3 18.91 32.49 1.32
C ASN A 3 19.53 31.95 0.01
N ASP A 4 18.75 31.88 -1.04
CA ASP A 4 19.15 31.36 -2.37
C ASP A 4 19.58 29.88 -2.37
N ILE A 5 19.22 29.12 -1.30
CA ILE A 5 19.46 27.68 -1.22
C ILE A 5 18.15 26.95 -1.36
N ILE A 6 18.12 25.97 -2.25
CA ILE A 6 17.00 25.05 -2.41
C ILE A 6 17.17 23.90 -1.41
N TYR A 7 16.13 23.63 -0.65
CA TYR A 7 16.03 22.44 0.21
C TYR A 7 14.91 21.57 -0.29
N ALA A 8 15.17 20.27 -0.39
CA ALA A 8 14.17 19.25 -0.69
C ALA A 8 14.25 18.14 0.35
N GLY A 9 13.12 17.51 0.66
CA GLY A 9 13.07 16.39 1.61
C GLY A 9 11.92 15.45 1.28
N ARG A 10 12.07 14.17 1.66
CA ARG A 10 11.04 13.16 1.50
C ARG A 10 10.68 12.54 2.83
N ASP A 11 9.43 12.20 3.03
CA ASP A 11 8.92 11.59 4.27
C ASP A 11 9.69 10.32 4.68
N PRO A 12 9.58 9.88 5.95
CA PRO A 12 10.41 8.82 6.52
C PRO A 12 10.46 7.51 5.73
N VAL A 13 9.34 7.08 5.16
CA VAL A 13 9.20 5.78 4.46
C VAL A 13 8.86 5.92 2.98
N GLY A 14 8.77 7.16 2.48
CA GLY A 14 8.50 7.44 1.07
C GLY A 14 7.04 7.23 0.66
N VAL A 15 6.09 7.51 1.56
CA VAL A 15 4.65 7.44 1.28
C VAL A 15 4.30 8.30 0.08
N ARG A 16 4.86 9.52 0.04
CA ARG A 16 4.72 10.38 -1.14
C ARG A 16 5.88 10.11 -2.11
N PRO A 17 5.57 9.85 -3.38
CA PRO A 17 6.62 9.69 -4.38
C PRO A 17 7.40 10.99 -4.57
N GLY A 18 8.67 10.86 -4.92
CA GLY A 18 9.53 11.98 -5.23
C GLY A 18 10.67 11.52 -6.09
N PHE A 19 10.99 12.31 -7.12
CA PHE A 19 12.08 12.10 -8.05
C PHE A 19 12.91 13.35 -8.15
N ILE A 20 14.20 13.18 -8.37
CA ILE A 20 15.15 14.27 -8.54
C ILE A 20 16.08 13.95 -9.70
N SER A 21 16.46 14.98 -10.44
CA SER A 21 17.55 14.94 -11.38
C SER A 21 18.47 16.12 -11.11
N LEU A 22 19.76 15.85 -11.05
CA LEU A 22 20.82 16.83 -10.84
C LEU A 22 21.66 16.87 -12.12
N ASN A 23 21.58 17.98 -12.86
CA ASN A 23 22.26 18.14 -14.14
C ASN A 23 23.06 19.45 -14.15
N GLY A 24 24.31 19.38 -13.70
CA GLY A 24 25.15 20.55 -13.48
C GLY A 24 24.50 21.50 -12.47
N ASP A 25 24.24 22.76 -12.86
CA ASP A 25 23.59 23.75 -12.01
C ASP A 25 22.06 23.67 -12.02
N GLN A 26 21.49 22.76 -12.79
CA GLN A 26 20.04 22.59 -12.90
C GLN A 26 19.56 21.46 -11.99
N VAL A 27 18.48 21.73 -11.26
CA VAL A 27 17.82 20.78 -10.38
C VAL A 27 16.36 20.63 -10.80
N PHE A 28 15.96 19.40 -11.03
CA PHE A 28 14.58 19.06 -11.37
C PHE A 28 14.01 18.16 -10.26
N ILE A 29 12.87 18.55 -9.71
CA ILE A 29 12.19 17.78 -8.66
C ILE A 29 10.72 17.61 -9.04
N SER A 30 10.23 16.37 -8.97
CA SER A 30 8.83 16.06 -9.27
C SER A 30 8.33 14.91 -8.41
N SER A 31 7.02 14.84 -8.23
CA SER A 31 6.36 13.66 -7.66
C SER A 31 6.20 12.51 -8.67
N GLU A 32 6.38 12.76 -9.97
CA GLU A 32 6.23 11.78 -11.05
C GLU A 32 7.44 11.81 -11.98
N ALA A 33 8.03 10.64 -12.27
CA ALA A 33 9.19 10.55 -13.17
C ALA A 33 8.82 10.93 -14.61
N LYS A 34 7.63 10.54 -15.06
CA LYS A 34 7.16 10.83 -16.43
C LYS A 34 7.10 12.32 -16.76
N SER A 35 6.88 13.18 -15.75
CA SER A 35 6.87 14.63 -15.95
C SER A 35 8.27 15.23 -16.21
N LEU A 36 9.33 14.47 -15.92
CA LEU A 36 10.72 14.85 -16.13
C LEU A 36 11.31 14.30 -17.43
N ILE A 37 10.64 13.36 -18.08
CA ILE A 37 11.11 12.75 -19.33
C ILE A 37 11.18 13.81 -20.44
N GLY A 38 12.34 13.88 -21.09
CA GLY A 38 12.60 14.85 -22.18
C GLY A 38 13.03 16.25 -21.73
N ILE A 39 13.04 16.52 -20.41
CA ILE A 39 13.52 17.78 -19.83
C ILE A 39 14.67 17.60 -18.83
N ALA A 40 14.85 16.39 -18.31
CA ALA A 40 15.88 16.07 -17.33
C ALA A 40 16.53 14.73 -17.65
N ASP A 41 17.86 14.64 -17.40
CA ASP A 41 18.64 13.40 -17.50
C ASP A 41 18.81 12.77 -16.12
N ASN A 42 19.19 11.48 -16.07
CA ASN A 42 19.50 10.77 -14.81
C ASN A 42 18.44 10.94 -13.71
N ILE A 43 17.17 10.76 -14.07
CA ILE A 43 16.05 10.82 -13.14
C ILE A 43 16.18 9.68 -12.13
N MET A 44 16.27 10.00 -10.84
CA MET A 44 16.37 9.02 -9.78
C MET A 44 15.29 9.22 -8.71
N PRO A 45 14.82 8.16 -8.02
CA PRO A 45 13.96 8.31 -6.86
C PRO A 45 14.67 9.11 -5.76
N PHE A 46 13.98 10.10 -5.19
CA PHE A 46 14.47 10.80 -4.01
C PHE A 46 14.45 9.85 -2.81
N PRO A 47 15.58 9.59 -2.10
CA PRO A 47 15.62 8.59 -1.05
C PRO A 47 14.67 8.93 0.11
N PRO A 48 13.81 7.98 0.57
CA PRO A 48 12.97 8.18 1.75
C PRO A 48 13.77 8.51 3.00
N GLY A 49 13.17 9.28 3.91
CA GLY A 49 13.80 9.68 5.17
C GLY A 49 15.08 10.50 4.99
N SER A 50 15.18 11.22 3.88
CA SER A 50 16.36 12.04 3.55
C SER A 50 15.95 13.45 3.13
N TRP A 51 16.91 14.36 3.25
CA TRP A 51 16.83 15.69 2.70
C TRP A 51 18.08 16.00 1.88
N TRP A 52 17.96 16.95 0.99
CA TRP A 52 19.00 17.42 0.09
C TRP A 52 18.99 18.97 0.05
N SER A 53 20.14 19.58 -0.15
CA SER A 53 20.22 21.02 -0.45
C SER A 53 21.11 21.28 -1.66
N SER A 54 20.87 22.41 -2.34
CA SER A 54 21.68 22.82 -3.49
C SER A 54 23.15 23.14 -3.14
N LYS A 55 23.49 23.20 -1.85
CA LYS A 55 24.88 23.31 -1.38
C LYS A 55 25.59 21.96 -1.26
N ASP A 56 24.83 20.86 -1.15
CA ASP A 56 25.37 19.53 -0.83
C ASP A 56 25.72 18.72 -2.10
N ASN A 57 25.63 19.32 -3.30
CA ASN A 57 25.79 18.64 -4.58
C ASN A 57 24.93 17.38 -4.66
N GLU A 58 25.52 16.21 -4.88
CA GLU A 58 24.80 14.92 -5.01
C GLU A 58 24.54 14.20 -3.67
N LYS A 59 24.85 14.81 -2.53
CA LYS A 59 24.76 14.16 -1.23
C LYS A 59 23.37 14.31 -0.61
N PHE A 60 22.72 13.17 -0.34
CA PHE A 60 21.51 13.10 0.48
C PHE A 60 21.85 12.90 1.94
N ASN A 61 21.20 13.67 2.81
CA ASN A 61 21.38 13.61 4.25
C ASN A 61 20.23 12.83 4.88
N LYS A 62 20.50 11.59 5.34
CA LYS A 62 19.48 10.74 5.93
C LYS A 62 19.15 11.18 7.36
N TYR A 63 17.87 11.42 7.66
CA TYR A 63 17.37 11.84 8.97
C TYR A 63 16.49 10.79 9.66
N PHE A 64 16.07 9.75 8.93
CA PHE A 64 15.22 8.69 9.47
C PHE A 64 15.67 7.30 8.97
N TYR A 65 15.67 6.33 9.89
CA TYR A 65 15.98 4.94 9.61
C TYR A 65 14.82 4.06 10.08
N CYS A 66 14.34 3.18 9.21
CA CYS A 66 13.29 2.20 9.50
C CYS A 66 13.88 0.97 10.22
N LYS A 67 14.52 1.19 11.35
CA LYS A 67 14.95 0.15 12.27
C LYS A 67 14.82 0.67 13.71
N PRO A 68 14.57 -0.21 14.68
CA PRO A 68 14.54 0.22 16.08
C PRO A 68 15.96 0.54 16.55
N ASP A 69 16.09 1.58 17.35
CA ASP A 69 17.34 1.91 18.05
C ASP A 69 17.60 0.88 19.16
N ILE A 70 16.54 0.49 19.89
CA ILE A 70 16.55 -0.48 21.00
C ILE A 70 15.25 -1.27 20.94
N GLN A 71 15.28 -2.57 21.31
CA GLN A 71 14.06 -3.34 21.54
C GLN A 71 13.31 -2.81 22.76
N THR A 72 11.99 -2.79 22.69
CA THR A 72 11.17 -2.44 23.84
C THR A 72 11.27 -3.50 24.94
N THR A 73 11.30 -3.04 26.19
CA THR A 73 11.23 -3.88 27.39
C THR A 73 9.82 -3.91 27.99
N ASP A 74 8.84 -3.40 27.28
CA ASP A 74 7.44 -3.38 27.71
C ASP A 74 6.91 -4.80 28.00
N SER A 75 6.04 -4.91 29.01
CA SER A 75 5.27 -6.14 29.22
C SER A 75 4.32 -6.41 28.05
N ASN A 76 3.91 -7.66 27.86
CA ASN A 76 2.97 -8.02 26.78
C ASN A 76 1.67 -7.18 26.81
N LEU A 77 1.15 -6.86 27.98
CA LEU A 77 -0.04 -6.01 28.13
C LEU A 77 0.23 -4.59 27.68
N ASN A 78 1.39 -4.03 28.04
CA ASN A 78 1.78 -2.70 27.60
C ASN A 78 2.02 -2.66 26.08
N ILE A 79 2.62 -3.71 25.51
CA ILE A 79 2.79 -3.82 24.06
C ILE A 79 1.44 -3.74 23.35
N LEU A 80 0.44 -4.52 23.76
CA LEU A 80 -0.89 -4.49 23.14
C LEU A 80 -1.57 -3.13 23.30
N HIS A 81 -1.44 -2.53 24.48
CA HIS A 81 -1.98 -1.18 24.76
C HIS A 81 -1.32 -0.12 23.86
N ASN A 82 0.00 -0.16 23.75
CA ASN A 82 0.76 0.81 22.94
C ASN A 82 0.47 0.63 21.44
N ILE A 83 0.38 -0.61 20.92
CA ILE A 83 -0.03 -0.86 19.54
C ILE A 83 -1.37 -0.18 19.24
N LYS A 84 -2.37 -0.42 20.10
CA LYS A 84 -3.71 0.15 19.93
C LYS A 84 -3.69 1.68 19.98
N ASN A 85 -3.04 2.26 20.99
CA ASN A 85 -3.01 3.71 21.15
C ASN A 85 -2.27 4.39 20.01
N LEU A 86 -1.07 3.91 19.65
CA LEU A 86 -0.27 4.52 18.59
C LEU A 86 -0.94 4.43 17.22
N LEU A 87 -1.63 3.34 16.90
CA LEU A 87 -2.39 3.25 15.66
C LEU A 87 -3.62 4.16 15.69
N THR A 88 -4.31 4.26 16.84
CA THR A 88 -5.43 5.19 17.02
C THR A 88 -4.97 6.64 16.87
N ASP A 89 -3.88 7.02 17.50
CA ASP A 89 -3.28 8.35 17.39
C ASP A 89 -2.82 8.65 15.95
N ALA A 90 -2.28 7.63 15.27
CA ALA A 90 -1.90 7.75 13.86
C ALA A 90 -3.11 8.06 12.94
N VAL A 91 -4.27 7.51 13.25
CA VAL A 91 -5.52 7.85 12.55
C VAL A 91 -5.98 9.25 12.95
N ILE A 92 -6.10 9.54 14.26
CA ILE A 92 -6.65 10.82 14.76
C ILE A 92 -5.89 12.02 14.19
N LYS A 93 -4.55 12.00 14.22
CA LYS A 93 -3.75 13.10 13.66
C LYS A 93 -3.90 13.30 12.14
N ARG A 94 -4.47 12.31 11.45
CA ARG A 94 -4.75 12.35 10.01
C ARG A 94 -6.22 12.65 9.69
N LEU A 95 -7.07 12.90 10.69
CA LEU A 95 -8.48 13.26 10.46
C LEU A 95 -8.68 14.73 10.09
N MET A 96 -7.67 15.58 10.29
CA MET A 96 -7.80 16.99 9.92
C MET A 96 -8.02 17.11 8.40
N SER A 97 -9.15 17.65 8.01
CA SER A 97 -9.52 17.86 6.61
C SER A 97 -10.70 18.83 6.52
N GLU A 98 -10.65 19.72 5.54
CA GLU A 98 -11.80 20.56 5.13
C GLU A 98 -12.66 19.85 4.07
N ARG A 99 -12.23 18.68 3.60
CA ARG A 99 -12.91 17.88 2.57
C ARG A 99 -13.44 16.59 3.18
N GLU A 100 -14.47 16.03 2.54
CA GLU A 100 -15.00 14.74 2.96
C GLU A 100 -13.92 13.65 2.98
N ILE A 101 -13.98 12.85 4.04
CA ILE A 101 -13.10 11.70 4.26
C ILE A 101 -13.84 10.42 3.89
N GLY A 102 -13.14 9.52 3.20
CA GLY A 102 -13.59 8.16 2.95
C GLY A 102 -12.54 7.13 3.35
N CYS A 103 -12.91 5.86 3.40
CA CYS A 103 -12.00 4.75 3.63
C CYS A 103 -12.13 3.69 2.55
N LEU A 104 -11.02 3.18 2.05
CA LEU A 104 -11.02 1.92 1.30
C LEU A 104 -11.24 0.77 2.29
N LEU A 105 -12.20 -0.08 2.00
CA LEU A 105 -12.63 -1.16 2.87
C LEU A 105 -12.75 -2.48 2.09
N SER A 106 -11.70 -3.28 2.10
CA SER A 106 -11.67 -4.59 1.42
C SER A 106 -12.25 -5.74 2.25
N GLY A 107 -12.61 -5.50 3.53
CA GLY A 107 -12.99 -6.57 4.44
C GLY A 107 -11.81 -7.40 4.97
N GLY A 108 -10.57 -7.08 4.59
CA GLY A 108 -9.36 -7.57 5.22
C GLY A 108 -9.08 -6.85 6.55
N LEU A 109 -8.24 -7.45 7.42
CA LEU A 109 -7.93 -6.90 8.74
C LEU A 109 -7.53 -5.42 8.71
N ASP A 110 -6.60 -5.08 7.83
CA ASP A 110 -5.91 -3.78 7.84
C ASP A 110 -6.85 -2.63 7.49
N SER A 111 -7.53 -2.74 6.33
CA SER A 111 -8.51 -1.76 5.89
C SER A 111 -9.69 -1.65 6.86
N SER A 112 -10.11 -2.77 7.45
CA SER A 112 -11.20 -2.83 8.41
C SER A 112 -10.85 -2.16 9.73
N LEU A 113 -9.64 -2.37 10.26
CA LEU A 113 -9.15 -1.69 11.47
C LEU A 113 -9.07 -0.17 11.26
N ILE A 114 -8.47 0.27 10.16
CA ILE A 114 -8.39 1.70 9.84
C ILE A 114 -9.79 2.30 9.72
N SER A 115 -10.68 1.67 8.94
CA SER A 115 -12.07 2.17 8.77
C SER A 115 -12.82 2.24 10.10
N SER A 116 -12.63 1.25 10.98
CA SER A 116 -13.25 1.23 12.29
C SER A 116 -12.72 2.32 13.23
N ILE A 117 -11.40 2.54 13.25
CA ILE A 117 -10.80 3.61 14.06
C ILE A 117 -11.23 4.98 13.53
N VAL A 118 -11.24 5.15 12.20
CA VAL A 118 -11.75 6.38 11.57
C VAL A 118 -13.21 6.60 11.97
N ALA A 119 -14.10 5.62 11.79
CA ALA A 119 -15.53 5.74 12.11
C ALA A 119 -15.79 6.15 13.57
N LYS A 120 -14.98 5.65 14.52
CA LYS A 120 -15.10 6.00 15.94
C LYS A 120 -14.71 7.44 16.26
N ASN A 121 -13.86 8.04 15.43
CA ASN A 121 -13.26 9.36 15.66
C ASN A 121 -13.65 10.37 14.57
N TYR A 122 -14.48 9.97 13.60
CA TYR A 122 -14.90 10.81 12.50
C TYR A 122 -15.81 11.94 13.00
N PRO A 123 -15.51 13.21 12.67
CA PRO A 123 -16.28 14.34 13.16
C PRO A 123 -17.60 14.57 12.40
N GLY A 124 -17.80 13.88 11.25
CA GLY A 124 -19.02 13.99 10.43
C GLY A 124 -20.09 12.98 10.85
N ASP A 125 -21.27 13.10 10.23
CA ASP A 125 -22.42 12.26 10.57
C ASP A 125 -22.21 10.78 10.22
N LYS A 126 -21.69 10.51 9.03
CA LYS A 126 -21.54 9.14 8.52
C LYS A 126 -20.32 9.01 7.61
N LEU A 127 -19.40 8.10 7.99
CA LEU A 127 -18.20 7.82 7.20
C LEU A 127 -18.57 7.13 5.88
N ASN A 128 -18.03 7.61 4.76
CA ASN A 128 -18.08 6.89 3.49
C ASN A 128 -17.03 5.77 3.47
N THR A 129 -17.43 4.56 3.08
CA THR A 129 -16.53 3.42 2.87
C THR A 129 -16.71 2.81 1.50
N PHE A 130 -15.64 2.35 0.87
CA PHE A 130 -15.63 1.91 -0.51
C PHE A 130 -14.95 0.56 -0.65
N SER A 131 -15.62 -0.37 -1.34
CA SER A 131 -15.06 -1.66 -1.75
C SER A 131 -15.24 -1.87 -3.24
N VAL A 132 -14.36 -2.64 -3.85
CA VAL A 132 -14.40 -2.99 -5.27
C VAL A 132 -14.16 -4.48 -5.44
N GLY A 133 -14.88 -5.12 -6.34
CA GLY A 133 -14.70 -6.53 -6.66
C GLY A 133 -15.54 -6.98 -7.83
N ILE A 134 -15.21 -8.13 -8.39
CA ILE A 134 -16.03 -8.81 -9.38
C ILE A 134 -17.22 -9.48 -8.65
N GLU A 135 -18.29 -9.74 -9.37
CA GLU A 135 -19.45 -10.47 -8.84
C GLU A 135 -19.03 -11.80 -8.17
N GLY A 136 -19.48 -11.99 -6.92
CA GLY A 136 -19.11 -13.14 -6.09
C GLY A 136 -17.75 -13.02 -5.40
N SER A 137 -17.18 -11.84 -5.34
CA SER A 137 -15.99 -11.55 -4.54
C SER A 137 -16.27 -11.69 -3.04
N VAL A 138 -15.48 -12.49 -2.35
CA VAL A 138 -15.56 -12.70 -0.90
C VAL A 138 -15.23 -11.41 -0.13
N ASP A 139 -14.36 -10.58 -0.68
CA ASP A 139 -13.99 -9.31 -0.06
C ASP A 139 -15.17 -8.34 0.02
N LEU A 140 -16.07 -8.33 -0.97
CA LEU A 140 -17.29 -7.50 -0.93
C LEU A 140 -18.22 -7.92 0.22
N GLU A 141 -18.33 -9.21 0.52
CA GLU A 141 -19.15 -9.73 1.61
C GLU A 141 -18.58 -9.31 2.98
N TYR A 142 -17.27 -9.49 3.18
CA TYR A 142 -16.62 -9.08 4.42
C TYR A 142 -16.59 -7.56 4.58
N ALA A 143 -16.39 -6.81 3.50
CA ALA A 143 -16.49 -5.34 3.52
C ALA A 143 -17.87 -4.87 3.97
N LYS A 144 -18.93 -5.52 3.47
CA LYS A 144 -20.31 -5.25 3.88
C LYS A 144 -20.52 -5.54 5.37
N THR A 145 -20.02 -6.66 5.88
CA THR A 145 -20.10 -7.02 7.32
C THR A 145 -19.45 -5.94 8.19
N VAL A 146 -18.26 -5.46 7.81
CA VAL A 146 -17.58 -4.39 8.55
C VAL A 146 -18.35 -3.07 8.44
N ALA A 147 -18.81 -2.72 7.25
CA ALA A 147 -19.55 -1.48 7.00
C ALA A 147 -20.83 -1.40 7.84
N ASP A 148 -21.56 -2.51 7.97
CA ASP A 148 -22.74 -2.61 8.83
C ASP A 148 -22.38 -2.48 10.32
N PHE A 149 -21.28 -3.11 10.75
CA PHE A 149 -20.81 -3.02 12.13
C PHE A 149 -20.41 -1.60 12.52
N ILE A 150 -19.67 -0.88 11.67
CA ILE A 150 -19.26 0.51 11.93
C ILE A 150 -20.32 1.54 11.51
N LYS A 151 -21.45 1.08 10.94
CA LYS A 151 -22.58 1.90 10.47
C LYS A 151 -22.18 2.95 9.44
N SER A 152 -21.23 2.64 8.55
CA SER A 152 -20.79 3.54 7.49
C SER A 152 -21.80 3.63 6.34
N LYS A 153 -21.67 4.68 5.50
CA LYS A 153 -22.31 4.74 4.19
C LYS A 153 -21.41 3.97 3.21
N HIS A 154 -21.78 2.71 2.97
CA HIS A 154 -20.96 1.81 2.18
C HIS A 154 -21.30 1.84 0.70
N HIS A 155 -20.26 1.96 -0.13
CA HIS A 155 -20.34 1.87 -1.58
C HIS A 155 -19.62 0.58 -2.01
N SER A 156 -20.43 -0.40 -2.41
CA SER A 156 -19.93 -1.68 -2.96
C SER A 156 -19.91 -1.59 -4.47
N ILE A 157 -18.73 -1.50 -5.07
CA ILE A 157 -18.53 -1.31 -6.50
C ILE A 157 -18.30 -2.67 -7.16
N GLN A 158 -19.27 -3.12 -7.94
CA GLN A 158 -19.13 -4.31 -8.77
C GLN A 158 -18.56 -3.90 -10.13
N ILE A 159 -17.51 -4.58 -10.55
CA ILE A 159 -16.83 -4.37 -11.82
C ILE A 159 -16.79 -5.67 -12.61
N THR A 160 -16.70 -5.56 -13.93
CA THR A 160 -16.58 -6.70 -14.83
C THR A 160 -15.12 -7.06 -15.10
N GLU A 161 -14.88 -8.27 -15.62
CA GLU A 161 -13.54 -8.66 -16.10
C GLU A 161 -13.02 -7.68 -17.17
N ARG A 162 -13.92 -7.13 -17.99
CA ARG A 162 -13.56 -6.16 -19.02
C ARG A 162 -13.12 -4.84 -18.43
N ASP A 163 -13.80 -4.33 -17.39
CA ASP A 163 -13.38 -3.09 -16.71
C ASP A 163 -11.95 -3.20 -16.17
N PHE A 164 -11.59 -4.38 -15.64
CA PHE A 164 -10.22 -4.66 -15.19
C PHE A 164 -9.21 -4.65 -16.34
N LEU A 165 -9.52 -5.34 -17.44
CA LEU A 165 -8.60 -5.43 -18.58
C LEU A 165 -8.41 -4.07 -19.25
N ASP A 166 -9.50 -3.34 -19.46
CA ASP A 166 -9.48 -2.02 -20.11
C ASP A 166 -8.74 -0.96 -19.27
N ALA A 167 -8.57 -1.19 -17.96
CA ALA A 167 -7.84 -0.28 -17.09
C ALA A 167 -6.31 -0.51 -17.03
N ILE A 168 -5.80 -1.65 -17.55
CA ILE A 168 -4.39 -2.03 -17.38
C ILE A 168 -3.44 -0.96 -17.93
N GLU A 169 -3.64 -0.51 -19.15
CA GLU A 169 -2.74 0.44 -19.81
C GLU A 169 -2.68 1.78 -19.09
N VAL A 170 -3.84 2.33 -18.73
CA VAL A 170 -3.91 3.59 -17.98
C VAL A 170 -3.31 3.45 -16.59
N VAL A 171 -3.42 2.28 -15.96
CA VAL A 171 -2.82 2.00 -14.67
C VAL A 171 -1.30 1.96 -14.78
N ILE A 172 -0.73 1.24 -15.74
CA ILE A 172 0.72 1.17 -15.98
C ILE A 172 1.30 2.58 -16.16
N TYR A 173 0.66 3.40 -17.00
CA TYR A 173 1.06 4.78 -17.21
C TYR A 173 1.03 5.62 -15.92
N ASN A 174 -0.04 5.47 -15.12
CA ASN A 174 -0.21 6.25 -13.89
C ASN A 174 0.76 5.82 -12.79
N ILE A 175 0.95 4.51 -12.58
CA ILE A 175 1.84 4.02 -11.53
C ILE A 175 3.32 4.05 -11.92
N GLU A 176 3.64 4.26 -13.18
CA GLU A 176 5.02 4.27 -13.72
C GLU A 176 5.77 2.97 -13.40
N SER A 177 5.08 1.83 -13.47
CA SER A 177 5.64 0.51 -13.19
C SER A 177 5.00 -0.55 -14.06
N TYR A 178 5.82 -1.49 -14.52
CA TYR A 178 5.41 -2.71 -15.22
C TYR A 178 5.62 -3.98 -14.37
N ASP A 179 5.90 -3.82 -13.06
CA ASP A 179 5.97 -4.96 -12.14
C ASP A 179 4.62 -5.67 -12.05
N THR A 180 4.63 -6.99 -12.25
CA THR A 180 3.42 -7.80 -12.39
C THR A 180 2.52 -7.71 -11.15
N THR A 181 3.09 -7.79 -9.96
CA THR A 181 2.33 -7.74 -8.70
C THR A 181 1.77 -6.36 -8.46
N THR A 182 2.59 -5.34 -8.71
CA THR A 182 2.21 -3.93 -8.59
C THR A 182 1.06 -3.57 -9.53
N VAL A 183 1.13 -3.94 -10.81
CA VAL A 183 0.05 -3.65 -11.79
C VAL A 183 -1.24 -4.35 -11.37
N ARG A 184 -1.20 -5.65 -11.08
CA ARG A 184 -2.39 -6.42 -10.66
C ARG A 184 -3.11 -5.81 -9.48
N ALA A 185 -2.37 -5.39 -8.45
CA ALA A 185 -2.95 -4.78 -7.26
C ALA A 185 -3.44 -3.34 -7.51
N SER A 186 -2.82 -2.62 -8.45
CA SER A 186 -3.16 -1.22 -8.75
C SER A 186 -4.48 -1.08 -9.49
N VAL A 187 -4.86 -2.03 -10.33
CA VAL A 187 -6.10 -1.92 -11.14
C VAL A 187 -7.33 -1.75 -10.24
N GLY A 188 -7.48 -2.57 -9.20
CA GLY A 188 -8.58 -2.42 -8.25
C GLY A 188 -8.55 -1.09 -7.51
N ASN A 189 -7.37 -0.66 -7.05
CA ASN A 189 -7.20 0.63 -6.37
C ASN A 189 -7.54 1.81 -7.30
N TYR A 190 -7.15 1.74 -8.57
CA TYR A 190 -7.48 2.77 -9.56
C TYR A 190 -8.98 2.85 -9.83
N LEU A 191 -9.64 1.71 -10.06
CA LEU A 191 -11.07 1.67 -10.38
C LEU A 191 -11.94 2.17 -9.23
N VAL A 192 -11.63 1.78 -7.98
CA VAL A 192 -12.36 2.32 -6.82
C VAL A 192 -12.11 3.82 -6.66
N SER A 193 -10.90 4.30 -6.90
CA SER A 193 -10.57 5.73 -6.81
C SER A 193 -11.26 6.55 -7.90
N LYS A 194 -11.36 6.02 -9.12
CA LYS A 194 -12.13 6.61 -10.20
C LYS A 194 -13.61 6.75 -9.82
N TYR A 195 -14.20 5.68 -9.28
CA TYR A 195 -15.58 5.74 -8.80
C TYR A 195 -15.79 6.81 -7.72
N ILE A 196 -14.89 6.88 -6.74
CA ILE A 196 -14.95 7.89 -5.66
C ILE A 196 -14.95 9.31 -6.23
N LYS A 197 -14.02 9.59 -7.15
CA LYS A 197 -13.92 10.89 -7.84
C LYS A 197 -15.20 11.28 -8.58
N GLU A 198 -15.82 10.32 -9.26
CA GLU A 198 -16.97 10.56 -10.15
C GLU A 198 -18.31 10.61 -9.40
N ASN A 199 -18.43 9.96 -8.22
CA ASN A 199 -19.70 9.73 -7.56
C ASN A 199 -19.81 10.31 -6.14
N THR A 200 -18.74 10.93 -5.62
CA THR A 200 -18.72 11.48 -4.25
C THR A 200 -17.90 12.76 -4.14
N ASP A 201 -18.08 13.48 -3.04
CA ASP A 201 -17.28 14.67 -2.69
C ASP A 201 -16.04 14.33 -1.85
N CYS A 202 -15.80 13.05 -1.56
CA CYS A 202 -14.61 12.60 -0.84
C CYS A 202 -13.34 12.99 -1.59
N LYS A 203 -12.37 13.56 -0.87
CA LYS A 203 -11.04 13.90 -1.39
C LYS A 203 -9.92 13.27 -0.59
N VAL A 204 -10.17 12.93 0.65
CA VAL A 204 -9.21 12.30 1.55
C VAL A 204 -9.62 10.84 1.77
N ILE A 205 -8.71 9.91 1.46
CA ILE A 205 -8.99 8.48 1.48
C ILE A 205 -8.02 7.77 2.42
N PHE A 206 -8.55 7.20 3.49
CA PHE A 206 -7.80 6.33 4.38
C PHE A 206 -7.72 4.92 3.83
N ASN A 207 -6.57 4.28 4.00
CA ASN A 207 -6.36 2.88 3.63
C ASN A 207 -5.47 2.14 4.64
N GLY A 208 -5.31 0.83 4.46
CA GLY A 208 -4.55 -0.06 5.33
C GLY A 208 -3.13 -0.37 4.86
N ASP A 209 -2.62 0.35 3.86
CA ASP A 209 -1.31 0.05 3.27
C ASP A 209 -0.16 0.24 4.26
N GLY A 210 0.89 -0.55 4.11
CA GLY A 210 2.05 -0.60 5.01
C GLY A 210 1.89 -1.54 6.20
N SER A 211 0.68 -2.05 6.45
CA SER A 211 0.44 -2.97 7.57
C SER A 211 1.18 -4.30 7.43
N ASP A 212 1.27 -4.83 6.22
CA ASP A 212 1.91 -6.13 5.98
C ASP A 212 3.41 -6.07 6.19
N GLU A 213 4.04 -4.99 5.80
CA GLU A 213 5.47 -4.74 5.94
C GLU A 213 5.84 -4.50 7.40
N VAL A 214 5.13 -3.59 8.05
CA VAL A 214 5.40 -3.21 9.45
C VAL A 214 5.04 -4.33 10.42
N CYS A 215 3.89 -4.99 10.20
CA CYS A 215 3.33 -5.97 11.15
C CYS A 215 3.60 -7.43 10.77
N CYS A 216 4.52 -7.70 9.83
CA CYS A 216 4.88 -9.05 9.40
C CYS A 216 3.66 -9.85 8.88
N GLY A 217 2.86 -9.23 8.00
CA GLY A 217 1.59 -9.81 7.55
C GLY A 217 1.69 -10.75 6.36
N TYR A 218 2.78 -10.77 5.61
CA TYR A 218 2.93 -11.62 4.42
C TYR A 218 3.09 -13.08 4.80
N LEU A 219 2.29 -13.96 4.17
CA LEU A 219 2.24 -15.39 4.52
C LEU A 219 3.57 -16.12 4.33
N TYR A 220 4.43 -15.68 3.42
CA TYR A 220 5.74 -16.30 3.22
C TYR A 220 6.67 -16.13 4.44
N LEU A 221 6.46 -15.09 5.27
CA LEU A 221 7.24 -14.84 6.48
C LEU A 221 7.15 -15.95 7.52
N ARG A 222 6.11 -16.80 7.47
CA ARG A 222 6.03 -18.01 8.30
C ARG A 222 7.19 -18.99 8.09
N ASN A 223 7.86 -18.89 6.92
CA ASN A 223 8.97 -19.73 6.54
C ASN A 223 10.34 -19.11 6.93
N ALA A 224 10.35 -17.97 7.64
CA ALA A 224 11.58 -17.35 8.09
C ALA A 224 12.38 -18.33 8.95
N PRO A 225 13.68 -18.51 8.71
CA PRO A 225 14.52 -19.46 9.44
C PRO A 225 14.59 -19.17 10.95
N SER A 226 14.45 -17.90 11.33
CA SER A 226 14.44 -17.46 12.72
C SER A 226 13.59 -16.19 12.89
N SER A 227 13.26 -15.84 14.13
CA SER A 227 12.60 -14.57 14.46
C SER A 227 13.44 -13.35 14.04
N LYS A 228 14.76 -13.49 14.11
CA LYS A 228 15.71 -12.45 13.67
C LYS A 228 15.62 -12.22 12.15
N GLU A 229 15.58 -13.28 11.34
CA GLU A 229 15.42 -13.17 9.90
C GLU A 229 14.05 -12.59 9.51
N LEU A 230 12.99 -12.94 10.25
CA LEU A 230 11.67 -12.32 10.08
C LEU A 230 11.72 -10.81 10.34
N GLN A 231 12.44 -10.37 11.38
CA GLN A 231 12.61 -8.95 11.70
C GLN A 231 13.40 -8.22 10.59
N LEU A 232 14.52 -8.79 10.14
CA LEU A 232 15.33 -8.21 9.08
C LEU A 232 14.53 -8.05 7.78
N GLU A 233 13.71 -9.05 7.44
CA GLU A 233 12.87 -8.97 6.25
C GLU A 233 11.78 -7.90 6.39
N SER A 234 11.15 -7.76 7.57
CA SER A 234 10.21 -6.67 7.83
C SER A 234 10.88 -5.29 7.68
N GLU A 235 12.06 -5.11 8.23
CA GLU A 235 12.85 -3.88 8.09
C GLU A 235 13.21 -3.59 6.63
N ARG A 236 13.59 -4.61 5.85
CA ARG A 236 13.85 -4.49 4.41
C ARG A 236 12.59 -4.04 3.67
N LEU A 237 11.47 -4.72 3.91
CA LEU A 237 10.18 -4.40 3.28
C LEU A 237 9.76 -2.95 3.54
N VAL A 238 9.87 -2.48 4.78
CA VAL A 238 9.54 -1.08 5.13
C VAL A 238 10.49 -0.09 4.44
N ASN A 239 11.79 -0.43 4.32
CA ASN A 239 12.75 0.43 3.63
C ASN A 239 12.55 0.49 2.11
N GLU A 240 12.00 -0.56 1.50
CA GLU A 240 11.77 -0.68 0.05
C GLU A 240 10.31 -0.39 -0.36
N LEU A 241 9.44 -0.17 0.59
CA LEU A 241 8.00 0.03 0.42
C LEU A 241 7.65 1.08 -0.66
N TYR A 242 8.47 2.12 -0.78
CA TYR A 242 8.27 3.21 -1.73
C TYR A 242 8.44 2.82 -3.21
N PHE A 243 8.98 1.63 -3.48
CA PHE A 243 9.04 1.05 -4.83
C PHE A 243 7.80 0.24 -5.20
N PHE A 244 7.03 -0.22 -4.21
CA PHE A 244 5.95 -1.20 -4.39
C PHE A 244 4.61 -0.70 -3.86
N ASP A 245 4.29 -1.02 -2.60
CA ASP A 245 2.94 -0.86 -2.07
C ASP A 245 2.48 0.58 -1.95
N VAL A 246 3.30 1.48 -1.43
CA VAL A 246 2.92 2.90 -1.34
C VAL A 246 2.99 3.60 -2.68
N LEU A 247 3.90 3.18 -3.59
CA LEU A 247 3.94 3.72 -4.94
C LEU A 247 2.60 3.45 -5.64
N ARG A 248 2.16 2.19 -5.68
CA ARG A 248 0.89 1.82 -6.32
C ARG A 248 -0.31 2.47 -5.65
N SER A 249 -0.33 2.52 -4.32
CA SER A 249 -1.42 3.12 -3.56
C SER A 249 -1.53 4.62 -3.85
N ASP A 250 -0.46 5.36 -3.65
CA ASP A 250 -0.44 6.81 -3.89
C ASP A 250 -0.80 7.13 -5.35
N ARG A 251 -0.16 6.48 -6.32
CA ARG A 251 -0.39 6.72 -7.74
C ARG A 251 -1.81 6.41 -8.19
N SER A 252 -2.36 5.27 -7.77
CA SER A 252 -3.72 4.88 -8.13
C SER A 252 -4.77 5.84 -7.57
N ILE A 253 -4.53 6.38 -6.38
CA ILE A 253 -5.43 7.29 -5.70
C ILE A 253 -5.24 8.72 -6.21
N SER A 254 -3.99 9.20 -6.26
CA SER A 254 -3.68 10.58 -6.62
C SER A 254 -3.94 10.91 -8.10
N SER A 255 -3.81 9.94 -9.02
CA SER A 255 -4.18 10.10 -10.43
C SER A 255 -5.67 10.41 -10.64
N ASN A 256 -6.49 10.13 -9.64
CA ASN A 256 -7.91 10.48 -9.59
C ASN A 256 -8.18 11.79 -8.82
N GLY A 257 -7.15 12.54 -8.42
CA GLY A 257 -7.28 13.79 -7.67
C GLY A 257 -7.71 13.59 -6.21
N LEU A 258 -7.38 12.44 -5.64
CA LEU A 258 -7.65 12.08 -4.24
C LEU A 258 -6.33 12.05 -3.44
N GLU A 259 -6.43 12.21 -2.11
CA GLU A 259 -5.30 12.14 -1.19
C GLU A 259 -5.35 10.85 -0.35
N ALA A 260 -4.36 9.98 -0.52
CA ALA A 260 -4.21 8.79 0.31
C ALA A 260 -3.66 9.13 1.71
N ARG A 261 -4.21 8.50 2.75
CA ARG A 261 -3.69 8.56 4.14
C ARG A 261 -3.48 7.15 4.67
N THR A 262 -2.24 6.86 5.08
CA THR A 262 -1.74 5.54 5.47
C THR A 262 -1.30 5.51 6.94
N PRO A 263 -2.21 5.34 7.91
CA PRO A 263 -1.88 5.41 9.34
C PRO A 263 -0.85 4.39 9.80
N PHE A 264 -0.81 3.18 9.23
CA PHE A 264 0.20 2.16 9.56
C PHE A 264 1.63 2.62 9.30
N LEU A 265 1.82 3.61 8.43
CA LEU A 265 3.12 4.21 8.13
C LEU A 265 3.44 5.46 8.95
N ASP A 266 2.71 5.67 10.04
CA ASP A 266 3.09 6.69 11.01
C ASP A 266 4.45 6.38 11.61
N LYS A 267 5.37 7.36 11.57
CA LYS A 267 6.75 7.16 12.03
C LYS A 267 6.87 6.64 13.46
N THR A 268 5.94 7.06 14.35
CA THR A 268 5.95 6.63 15.75
C THR A 268 5.45 5.20 15.87
N PHE A 269 4.38 4.86 15.15
CA PHE A 269 3.86 3.50 15.08
C PHE A 269 4.90 2.54 14.48
N VAL A 270 5.51 2.89 13.35
CA VAL A 270 6.54 2.08 12.68
C VAL A 270 7.72 1.81 13.62
N LYS A 271 8.30 2.87 14.22
CA LYS A 271 9.42 2.71 15.16
C LYS A 271 9.06 1.82 16.33
N TYR A 272 7.90 2.04 16.94
CA TYR A 272 7.45 1.23 18.07
C TYR A 272 7.22 -0.24 17.67
N TYR A 273 6.48 -0.49 16.59
CA TYR A 273 6.18 -1.85 16.18
C TYR A 273 7.43 -2.65 15.80
N LEU A 274 8.38 -2.02 15.10
CA LEU A 274 9.67 -2.64 14.80
C LEU A 274 10.50 -2.90 16.07
N SER A 275 10.35 -2.11 17.13
CA SER A 275 11.06 -2.32 18.41
C SER A 275 10.54 -3.51 19.25
N ILE A 276 9.35 -4.04 18.93
CA ILE A 276 8.78 -5.20 19.63
C ILE A 276 9.66 -6.43 19.39
N PRO A 277 9.96 -7.26 20.42
CA PRO A 277 10.71 -8.49 20.25
C PRO A 277 10.19 -9.35 19.11
N SER A 278 11.06 -9.79 18.23
CA SER A 278 10.70 -10.51 17.02
C SER A 278 9.97 -11.83 17.27
N GLU A 279 10.25 -12.47 18.42
CA GLU A 279 9.61 -13.71 18.88
C GLU A 279 8.08 -13.55 19.04
N LEU A 280 7.63 -12.35 19.42
CA LEU A 280 6.19 -12.04 19.54
C LEU A 280 5.51 -11.87 18.19
N LYS A 281 6.26 -11.62 17.12
CA LYS A 281 5.77 -11.42 15.75
C LYS A 281 5.72 -12.71 14.93
N VAL A 282 6.42 -13.75 15.35
CA VAL A 282 6.42 -15.07 14.67
C VAL A 282 5.02 -15.69 14.68
N PHE A 283 4.65 -16.29 13.55
CA PHE A 283 3.39 -17.02 13.38
C PHE A 283 3.62 -18.33 12.61
N ASN A 284 2.73 -19.33 12.85
CA ASN A 284 2.94 -20.69 12.35
C ASN A 284 1.71 -21.32 11.69
N SER A 285 0.67 -20.59 11.44
CA SER A 285 -0.60 -21.05 10.83
C SER A 285 -1.45 -22.06 11.63
N LYS A 286 -0.91 -22.67 12.70
CA LYS A 286 -1.69 -23.59 13.58
C LYS A 286 -2.29 -22.83 14.76
N ASP A 287 -1.42 -22.27 15.61
CA ASP A 287 -1.80 -21.64 16.87
C ASP A 287 -1.75 -20.11 16.81
N ARG A 288 -0.97 -19.58 15.86
CA ARG A 288 -0.79 -18.14 15.62
C ARG A 288 -0.93 -17.84 14.14
N ILE A 289 -1.91 -17.05 13.77
CA ILE A 289 -2.03 -16.50 12.44
C ILE A 289 -1.19 -15.21 12.31
N GLU A 290 -0.99 -14.75 11.09
CA GLU A 290 -0.26 -13.52 10.80
C GLU A 290 -0.84 -12.32 11.56
N LYS A 291 0.03 -11.36 11.93
CA LYS A 291 -0.34 -10.14 12.68
C LYS A 291 -0.98 -10.42 14.05
N HIS A 292 -0.66 -11.53 14.70
CA HIS A 292 -1.33 -11.99 15.92
C HIS A 292 -1.38 -10.91 17.01
N ILE A 293 -0.26 -10.22 17.29
CA ILE A 293 -0.22 -9.18 18.33
C ILE A 293 -1.04 -7.93 17.95
N LEU A 294 -1.11 -7.58 16.65
CA LEU A 294 -1.99 -6.52 16.17
C LEU A 294 -3.46 -6.90 16.42
N ARG A 295 -3.86 -8.12 16.05
CA ARG A 295 -5.22 -8.63 16.28
C ARG A 295 -5.57 -8.60 17.77
N LYS A 296 -4.67 -9.12 18.63
CA LYS A 296 -4.84 -9.12 20.08
C LYS A 296 -4.97 -7.72 20.69
N ALA A 297 -4.30 -6.72 20.14
CA ALA A 297 -4.42 -5.34 20.62
C ALA A 297 -5.84 -4.78 20.44
N PHE A 298 -6.60 -5.29 19.47
CA PHE A 298 -7.97 -4.86 19.15
C PHE A 298 -9.05 -5.91 19.49
N ASP A 299 -8.68 -7.02 20.15
CA ASP A 299 -9.55 -8.15 20.52
C ASP A 299 -10.41 -7.82 21.76
N ASN A 300 -11.37 -6.92 21.57
CA ASN A 300 -12.28 -6.49 22.64
C ASN A 300 -13.74 -6.31 22.16
N GLY A 301 -14.06 -6.81 20.96
CA GLY A 301 -15.39 -6.78 20.36
C GLY A 301 -15.92 -5.38 19.98
N THR A 302 -15.09 -4.31 20.14
CA THR A 302 -15.57 -2.95 19.90
C THR A 302 -15.10 -2.35 18.58
N TYR A 303 -14.07 -2.92 17.96
CA TYR A 303 -13.49 -2.41 16.72
C TYR A 303 -13.94 -3.20 15.49
N LEU A 304 -13.94 -4.52 15.57
CA LEU A 304 -14.31 -5.43 14.49
C LEU A 304 -15.12 -6.61 15.00
N PRO A 305 -15.98 -7.21 14.17
CA PRO A 305 -16.51 -8.55 14.42
C PRO A 305 -15.38 -9.59 14.47
N ASP A 306 -15.55 -10.65 15.28
CA ASP A 306 -14.52 -11.67 15.47
C ASP A 306 -14.15 -12.42 14.20
N ASP A 307 -15.12 -12.68 13.32
CA ASP A 307 -14.93 -13.34 12.02
C ASP A 307 -14.09 -12.52 11.05
N VAL A 308 -14.08 -11.18 11.20
CA VAL A 308 -13.19 -10.26 10.46
C VAL A 308 -11.87 -10.10 11.18
N LEU A 309 -11.88 -9.86 12.49
CA LEU A 309 -10.66 -9.67 13.30
C LEU A 309 -9.72 -10.87 13.19
N TRP A 310 -10.27 -12.09 13.14
CA TRP A 310 -9.52 -13.34 13.06
C TRP A 310 -9.58 -14.00 11.68
N ARG A 311 -10.06 -13.29 10.66
CA ARG A 311 -10.01 -13.73 9.26
C ARG A 311 -8.56 -13.95 8.83
N ARG A 312 -8.27 -15.12 8.23
CA ARG A 312 -6.96 -15.38 7.62
C ARG A 312 -6.75 -14.48 6.42
N LYS A 313 -5.49 -14.07 6.21
CA LYS A 313 -5.12 -13.19 5.11
C LYS A 313 -5.43 -13.83 3.74
N VAL A 314 -6.07 -13.04 2.90
CA VAL A 314 -6.20 -13.26 1.46
C VAL A 314 -5.52 -12.07 0.77
N ALA A 315 -4.75 -12.31 -0.29
CA ALA A 315 -4.15 -11.22 -1.05
C ALA A 315 -5.25 -10.41 -1.76
N PHE A 316 -5.11 -9.09 -1.83
CA PHE A 316 -6.12 -8.22 -2.46
C PHE A 316 -6.45 -8.64 -3.89
N SER A 317 -5.44 -8.99 -4.69
CA SER A 317 -5.64 -9.49 -6.07
C SER A 317 -6.49 -10.76 -6.15
N ASP A 318 -6.52 -11.57 -5.10
CA ASP A 318 -7.33 -12.79 -5.03
C ASP A 318 -8.71 -12.52 -4.42
N GLY A 319 -8.78 -11.66 -3.40
CA GLY A 319 -10.02 -11.27 -2.72
C GLY A 319 -11.00 -10.51 -3.61
N VAL A 320 -10.48 -9.69 -4.52
CA VAL A 320 -11.25 -8.92 -5.52
C VAL A 320 -11.84 -9.83 -6.60
N SER A 321 -11.23 -11.01 -6.84
CA SER A 321 -11.69 -12.01 -7.82
C SER A 321 -12.85 -12.84 -7.29
N SER A 322 -13.53 -13.57 -8.20
CA SER A 322 -14.51 -14.57 -7.79
C SER A 322 -13.83 -15.88 -7.35
N GLN A 323 -14.49 -16.67 -6.49
CA GLN A 323 -14.00 -18.00 -6.11
C GLN A 323 -13.81 -18.95 -7.31
N LYS A 324 -14.51 -18.72 -8.42
CA LYS A 324 -14.48 -19.57 -9.61
C LYS A 324 -13.36 -19.20 -10.59
N LYS A 325 -12.90 -17.94 -10.60
CA LYS A 325 -11.95 -17.45 -11.60
C LYS A 325 -11.08 -16.36 -11.00
N SER A 326 -9.82 -16.70 -10.74
CA SER A 326 -8.85 -15.73 -10.20
C SER A 326 -8.48 -14.68 -11.25
N TRP A 327 -8.23 -13.44 -10.79
CA TRP A 327 -7.75 -12.34 -11.64
C TRP A 327 -6.50 -12.71 -12.44
N HIS A 328 -5.59 -13.44 -11.82
CA HIS A 328 -4.41 -13.99 -12.48
C HIS A 328 -4.76 -14.80 -13.76
N LYS A 329 -5.78 -15.65 -13.69
CA LYS A 329 -6.22 -16.46 -14.83
C LYS A 329 -6.89 -15.63 -15.92
N ILE A 330 -7.62 -14.59 -15.54
CA ILE A 330 -8.26 -13.66 -16.49
C ILE A 330 -7.19 -12.95 -17.33
N ILE A 331 -6.19 -12.39 -16.67
CA ILE A 331 -5.07 -11.74 -17.35
C ILE A 331 -4.29 -12.72 -18.23
N GLN A 332 -3.95 -13.91 -17.73
CA GLN A 332 -3.24 -14.90 -18.52
C GLN A 332 -3.96 -15.23 -19.82
N ASN A 333 -5.27 -15.52 -19.74
CA ASN A 333 -6.06 -15.83 -20.92
C ASN A 333 -6.09 -14.64 -21.91
N HIS A 334 -6.22 -13.41 -21.41
CA HIS A 334 -6.19 -12.20 -22.23
C HIS A 334 -4.86 -12.06 -22.96
N VAL A 335 -3.77 -12.16 -22.24
CA VAL A 335 -2.42 -11.99 -22.78
C VAL A 335 -2.04 -13.12 -23.75
N ASP A 336 -2.42 -14.36 -23.46
CA ASP A 336 -2.19 -15.51 -24.34
C ASP A 336 -2.90 -15.37 -25.68
N SER A 337 -4.03 -14.66 -25.72
CA SER A 337 -4.72 -14.34 -26.97
C SER A 337 -4.05 -13.22 -27.80
N GLN A 338 -3.18 -12.42 -27.20
CA GLN A 338 -2.55 -11.26 -27.86
C GLN A 338 -1.07 -11.48 -28.18
N ILE A 339 -0.37 -12.32 -27.41
CA ILE A 339 1.08 -12.53 -27.56
C ILE A 339 1.34 -14.00 -27.91
N SER A 340 1.90 -14.23 -29.10
CA SER A 340 2.33 -15.56 -29.49
C SER A 340 3.55 -16.05 -28.70
N ASP A 341 3.76 -17.37 -28.66
CA ASP A 341 4.95 -17.94 -28.03
C ASP A 341 6.23 -17.47 -28.73
N GLU A 342 6.21 -17.41 -30.05
CA GLU A 342 7.36 -16.95 -30.87
C GLU A 342 7.73 -15.49 -30.53
N GLU A 343 6.75 -14.58 -30.45
CA GLU A 343 6.98 -13.20 -30.05
C GLU A 343 7.56 -13.12 -28.64
N PHE A 344 7.00 -13.87 -27.70
CA PHE A 344 7.45 -13.87 -26.32
C PHE A 344 8.89 -14.37 -26.16
N PHE A 345 9.25 -15.50 -26.80
CA PHE A 345 10.62 -16.04 -26.71
C PHE A 345 11.64 -15.11 -27.35
N LYS A 346 11.31 -14.52 -28.51
CA LYS A 346 12.18 -13.53 -29.16
C LYS A 346 12.42 -12.29 -28.27
N ALA A 347 11.36 -11.78 -27.64
CA ALA A 347 11.45 -10.65 -26.71
C ALA A 347 12.28 -10.99 -25.48
N LYS A 348 12.08 -12.17 -24.89
CA LYS A 348 12.82 -12.67 -23.73
C LYS A 348 14.31 -12.72 -23.99
N ASP A 349 14.74 -13.16 -25.17
CA ASP A 349 16.15 -13.22 -25.54
C ASP A 349 16.79 -11.85 -25.78
N SER A 350 15.97 -10.85 -26.15
CA SER A 350 16.46 -9.48 -26.45
C SER A 350 16.45 -8.55 -25.23
N ILE A 351 15.69 -8.85 -24.19
CA ILE A 351 15.53 -7.99 -23.00
C ILE A 351 16.45 -8.47 -21.89
N SER A 352 17.53 -7.74 -21.63
CA SER A 352 18.52 -8.08 -20.60
C SER A 352 18.19 -7.57 -19.19
N HIS A 353 17.52 -6.41 -19.10
CA HIS A 353 17.12 -5.82 -17.80
C HIS A 353 15.68 -6.24 -17.43
N CYS A 354 15.51 -6.82 -16.24
CA CYS A 354 14.23 -7.36 -15.78
C CYS A 354 13.57 -8.26 -16.86
N THR A 355 14.34 -9.23 -17.37
CA THR A 355 13.88 -10.16 -18.40
C THR A 355 12.51 -10.75 -18.05
N PRO A 356 11.51 -10.64 -18.94
CA PRO A 356 10.17 -11.12 -18.63
C PRO A 356 10.12 -12.65 -18.48
N LEU A 357 9.59 -13.13 -17.36
CA LEU A 357 9.46 -14.55 -17.06
C LEU A 357 8.15 -15.16 -17.58
N LEU A 358 7.13 -14.31 -17.74
CA LEU A 358 5.78 -14.69 -18.20
C LEU A 358 5.36 -13.75 -19.33
N LYS A 359 4.45 -14.20 -20.21
CA LYS A 359 3.84 -13.34 -21.23
C LYS A 359 3.18 -12.11 -20.62
N GLU A 360 2.57 -12.23 -19.45
CA GLU A 360 2.00 -11.10 -18.71
C GLU A 360 3.03 -10.03 -18.37
N SER A 361 4.20 -10.41 -17.83
CA SER A 361 5.26 -9.45 -17.53
C SER A 361 5.83 -8.80 -18.80
N TYR A 362 5.81 -9.49 -19.91
CA TYR A 362 6.15 -8.91 -21.22
C TYR A 362 5.07 -7.96 -21.73
N TYR A 363 3.79 -8.32 -21.58
CA TYR A 363 2.67 -7.47 -21.95
C TYR A 363 2.72 -6.11 -21.24
N TYR A 364 2.88 -6.12 -19.92
CA TYR A 364 2.96 -4.89 -19.13
C TYR A 364 4.17 -4.02 -19.50
N ARG A 365 5.26 -4.63 -19.92
CA ARG A 365 6.43 -3.90 -20.38
C ARG A 365 6.27 -3.33 -21.79
N LYS A 366 5.46 -3.96 -22.63
CA LYS A 366 5.20 -3.52 -24.02
C LYS A 366 4.26 -2.31 -24.06
N VAL A 367 3.33 -2.23 -23.13
CA VAL A 367 2.46 -1.07 -22.88
C VAL A 367 3.28 0.11 -22.38
#